data_3e8c9f662dedc16f6a64f729fb451260
#
_entry.id   3e8c9f662dedc16f6a64f729fb451260
#
_cell.length_a   1.000
_cell.length_b   1.000
_cell.length_c   1.000
_cell.angle_alpha   90.00
_cell.angle_beta   90.00
_cell.angle_gamma   90.00
#
_symmetry.space_group_name_H-M   'P 1'
#
loop_
_entity.id
_entity.type
_entity.pdbx_description
1 polymer ?
#
loop_
_entity_poly.entity_id
_entity_poly.type
_entity_poly.pdbx_seq_one_letter_code
_entity_poly.pdbx_strand_id
1 'polypeptide(L)'
;MEKTQLKKDLKIATPNISSSAFVAKGAKVIGSVTLKNHSSVWYNCVLRADINKIIIGERSNIQDNSTIHLENDQGVEVGNDVTVGHNVILHGCSIKDGALIGMGAIIMNGVKVGKGSIIGAG
;
A
#
# COMPACT_ATOMS: atom_id res chain seq x y z
N MET A 1 11.20 -2.19 -22.48
CA MET A 1 12.16 -2.74 -21.50
C MET A 1 11.68 -4.09 -20.99
N GLU A 2 12.54 -5.06 -20.98
CA GLU A 2 12.18 -6.39 -20.47
C GLU A 2 12.13 -6.40 -18.96
N LYS A 3 11.26 -7.26 -18.37
CA LYS A 3 11.12 -7.40 -16.92
C LYS A 3 12.45 -7.69 -16.20
N THR A 4 13.33 -8.48 -16.83
CA THR A 4 14.64 -8.83 -16.27
C THR A 4 15.57 -7.63 -16.18
N GLN A 5 15.56 -6.78 -17.21
CA GLN A 5 16.35 -5.55 -17.23
C GLN A 5 15.87 -4.57 -16.16
N LEU A 6 14.57 -4.37 -16.05
CA LEU A 6 13.98 -3.50 -15.03
C LEU A 6 14.38 -3.92 -13.62
N LYS A 7 14.26 -5.21 -13.29
CA LYS A 7 14.67 -5.73 -11.97
C LYS A 7 16.15 -5.52 -11.68
N LYS A 8 16.99 -5.72 -12.68
CA LYS A 8 18.44 -5.55 -12.55
C LYS A 8 18.80 -4.09 -12.28
N ASP A 9 18.18 -3.18 -12.99
CA ASP A 9 18.48 -1.76 -12.91
C ASP A 9 17.94 -1.12 -11.62
N LEU A 10 16.73 -1.48 -11.22
CA LEU A 10 16.08 -0.92 -10.05
C LEU A 10 16.44 -1.63 -8.72
N LYS A 11 17.15 -2.75 -8.78
CA LYS A 11 17.55 -3.54 -7.59
C LYS A 11 16.36 -3.79 -6.65
N ILE A 12 15.22 -4.17 -7.21
CA ILE A 12 13.97 -4.34 -6.49
C ILE A 12 14.11 -5.42 -5.41
N ALA A 13 13.79 -5.08 -4.16
CA ALA A 13 13.78 -6.00 -3.03
C ALA A 13 12.63 -7.03 -3.13
N THR A 14 12.71 -8.07 -2.31
CA THR A 14 11.63 -9.06 -2.17
C THR A 14 10.67 -8.60 -1.07
N PRO A 15 9.34 -8.65 -1.28
CA PRO A 15 8.37 -8.32 -0.25
C PRO A 15 8.48 -9.23 0.99
N ASN A 16 8.25 -8.64 2.15
CA ASN A 16 8.13 -9.33 3.44
C ASN A 16 6.66 -9.46 3.81
N ILE A 17 6.09 -10.63 3.57
CA ILE A 17 4.66 -10.90 3.73
C ILE A 17 4.46 -11.85 4.91
N SER A 18 3.73 -11.42 5.95
CA SER A 18 3.36 -12.28 7.06
C SER A 18 2.59 -13.51 6.57
N SER A 19 2.82 -14.67 7.21
CA SER A 19 2.09 -15.91 6.89
C SER A 19 0.59 -15.80 7.12
N SER A 20 0.14 -14.87 7.95
CA SER A 20 -1.27 -14.60 8.20
C SER A 20 -1.87 -13.51 7.31
N ALA A 21 -1.06 -12.89 6.45
CA ALA A 21 -1.55 -11.90 5.50
C ALA A 21 -2.20 -12.56 4.28
N PHE A 22 -3.22 -11.92 3.71
CA PHE A 22 -3.88 -12.37 2.50
C PHE A 22 -3.50 -11.50 1.32
N VAL A 23 -3.07 -12.11 0.23
CA VAL A 23 -2.84 -11.44 -1.04
C VAL A 23 -3.69 -12.11 -2.11
N ALA A 24 -4.67 -11.40 -2.62
CA ALA A 24 -5.60 -11.93 -3.61
C ALA A 24 -4.87 -12.25 -4.93
N LYS A 25 -5.38 -13.25 -5.66
CA LYS A 25 -4.90 -13.58 -6.99
C LYS A 25 -5.03 -12.36 -7.90
N GLY A 26 -3.94 -12.03 -8.60
CA GLY A 26 -3.89 -10.86 -9.49
C GLY A 26 -3.45 -9.56 -8.82
N ALA A 27 -3.38 -9.49 -7.49
CA ALA A 27 -2.71 -8.38 -6.83
C ALA A 27 -1.20 -8.44 -7.09
N LYS A 28 -0.59 -7.27 -7.29
CA LYS A 28 0.86 -7.15 -7.52
C LYS A 28 1.50 -6.47 -6.33
N VAL A 29 2.34 -7.21 -5.61
CA VAL A 29 3.10 -6.72 -4.45
C VAL A 29 4.58 -6.79 -4.83
N ILE A 30 5.19 -5.63 -5.03
CA ILE A 30 6.49 -5.50 -5.70
C ILE A 30 7.44 -4.68 -4.84
N GLY A 31 8.64 -5.22 -4.61
CA GLY A 31 9.72 -4.49 -3.97
C GLY A 31 9.66 -4.49 -2.44
N SER A 32 10.09 -3.39 -1.83
CA SER A 32 10.22 -3.26 -0.37
C SER A 32 8.87 -3.03 0.31
N VAL A 33 7.98 -4.01 0.21
CA VAL A 33 6.66 -4.03 0.84
C VAL A 33 6.69 -4.92 2.07
N THR A 34 6.16 -4.43 3.19
CA THR A 34 5.92 -5.24 4.39
C THR A 34 4.42 -5.34 4.62
N LEU A 35 3.88 -6.55 4.61
CA LEU A 35 2.51 -6.84 5.01
C LEU A 35 2.53 -7.50 6.38
N LYS A 36 1.99 -6.81 7.40
CA LYS A 36 1.97 -7.30 8.78
C LYS A 36 0.83 -8.30 9.00
N ASN A 37 0.76 -8.86 10.21
CA ASN A 37 -0.17 -9.93 10.54
C ASN A 37 -1.62 -9.54 10.25
N HIS A 38 -2.35 -10.48 9.64
CA HIS A 38 -3.77 -10.33 9.32
C HIS A 38 -4.12 -9.16 8.40
N SER A 39 -3.13 -8.56 7.74
CA SER A 39 -3.40 -7.59 6.68
C SER A 39 -3.91 -8.28 5.42
N SER A 40 -4.58 -7.54 4.56
CA SER A 40 -5.09 -8.09 3.30
C SER A 40 -4.98 -7.10 2.14
N VAL A 41 -4.56 -7.63 1.00
CA VAL A 41 -4.46 -6.90 -0.27
C VAL A 41 -5.33 -7.61 -1.28
N TRP A 42 -6.32 -6.91 -1.80
CA TRP A 42 -7.39 -7.50 -2.57
C TRP A 42 -7.13 -7.48 -4.08
N TYR A 43 -8.13 -7.87 -4.87
CA TYR A 43 -7.95 -8.14 -6.30
C TYR A 43 -7.52 -6.89 -7.08
N ASN A 44 -6.61 -7.07 -8.00
CA ASN A 44 -6.10 -6.04 -8.91
C ASN A 44 -5.40 -4.85 -8.22
N CYS A 45 -5.06 -4.97 -6.95
CA CYS A 45 -4.23 -3.97 -6.30
C CYS A 45 -2.80 -4.00 -6.83
N VAL A 46 -2.16 -2.83 -6.84
CA VAL A 46 -0.73 -2.71 -7.14
C VAL A 46 -0.06 -1.96 -6.01
N LEU A 47 0.84 -2.65 -5.30
CA LEU A 47 1.72 -2.06 -4.29
C LEU A 47 3.14 -2.12 -4.84
N ARG A 48 3.64 -1.00 -5.34
CA ARG A 48 4.95 -0.95 -6.00
C ARG A 48 5.93 -0.11 -5.19
N ALA A 49 6.81 -0.79 -4.45
CA ALA A 49 7.83 -0.19 -3.60
C ALA A 49 9.22 -0.38 -4.23
N ASP A 50 9.43 0.27 -5.35
CA ASP A 50 10.65 0.15 -6.16
C ASP A 50 11.75 1.16 -5.78
N ILE A 51 11.40 2.31 -5.21
CA ILE A 51 12.34 3.37 -4.85
C ILE A 51 12.32 3.74 -3.36
N ASN A 52 11.35 3.25 -2.60
CA ASN A 52 11.23 3.42 -1.15
C ASN A 52 10.39 2.24 -0.62
N LYS A 53 9.87 2.32 0.59
CA LYS A 53 9.15 1.23 1.25
C LYS A 53 7.66 1.51 1.42
N ILE A 54 6.87 0.44 1.39
CA ILE A 54 5.45 0.42 1.76
C ILE A 54 5.30 -0.50 2.98
N ILE A 55 4.62 -0.02 4.01
CA ILE A 55 4.30 -0.80 5.20
C ILE A 55 2.79 -0.81 5.38
N ILE A 56 2.19 -1.99 5.42
CA ILE A 56 0.77 -2.18 5.73
C ILE A 56 0.68 -2.81 7.12
N GLY A 57 0.05 -2.10 8.03
CA GLY A 57 -0.10 -2.49 9.43
C GLY A 57 -1.01 -3.69 9.66
N GLU A 58 -1.03 -4.15 10.90
CA GLU A 58 -1.84 -5.32 11.28
C GLU A 58 -3.33 -5.07 11.08
N ARG A 59 -4.06 -6.08 10.60
CA ARG A 59 -5.51 -6.06 10.39
C ARG A 59 -6.00 -4.94 9.47
N SER A 60 -5.10 -4.33 8.71
CA SER A 60 -5.44 -3.33 7.71
C SER A 60 -5.74 -3.98 6.36
N ASN A 61 -6.61 -3.37 5.59
CA ASN A 61 -6.99 -3.89 4.28
C ASN A 61 -6.82 -2.85 3.18
N ILE A 62 -6.34 -3.31 2.04
CA ILE A 62 -6.23 -2.54 0.81
C ILE A 62 -7.19 -3.18 -0.19
N GLN A 63 -8.32 -2.52 -0.42
CA GLN A 63 -9.39 -3.12 -1.22
C GLN A 63 -9.15 -2.98 -2.73
N ASP A 64 -9.96 -3.69 -3.48
CA ASP A 64 -9.81 -3.95 -4.91
C ASP A 64 -9.50 -2.71 -5.75
N ASN A 65 -8.62 -2.88 -6.72
CA ASN A 65 -8.22 -1.85 -7.70
C ASN A 65 -7.49 -0.64 -7.10
N SER A 66 -6.97 -0.74 -5.90
CA SER A 66 -6.19 0.34 -5.29
C SER A 66 -4.74 0.29 -5.72
N THR A 67 -4.12 1.46 -5.80
CA THR A 67 -2.72 1.61 -6.20
C THR A 67 -1.95 2.33 -5.11
N ILE A 68 -0.80 1.78 -4.72
CA ILE A 68 0.12 2.39 -3.76
C ILE A 68 1.49 2.54 -4.40
N HIS A 69 1.98 3.76 -4.46
CA HIS A 69 3.32 4.10 -4.89
C HIS A 69 3.89 5.21 -4.00
N LEU A 70 5.08 5.68 -4.29
CA LEU A 70 5.83 6.50 -3.34
C LEU A 70 6.87 7.37 -4.03
N GLU A 71 7.51 8.24 -3.24
CA GLU A 71 8.62 9.08 -3.67
C GLU A 71 9.95 8.56 -3.15
N ASN A 72 11.06 9.10 -3.65
CA ASN A 72 12.41 8.72 -3.20
C ASN A 72 12.61 8.96 -1.70
N ASP A 73 12.09 10.06 -1.20
CA ASP A 73 12.26 10.52 0.18
C ASP A 73 11.02 10.29 1.07
N GLN A 74 9.94 9.80 0.51
CA GLN A 74 8.69 9.56 1.22
C GLN A 74 8.05 8.24 0.80
N GLY A 75 8.12 7.25 1.69
CA GLY A 75 7.42 5.98 1.54
C GLY A 75 5.92 6.10 1.83
N VAL A 76 5.25 4.96 1.87
CA VAL A 76 3.86 4.87 2.35
C VAL A 76 3.82 4.01 3.59
N GLU A 77 3.20 4.54 4.64
CA GLU A 77 2.97 3.81 5.88
C GLU A 77 1.48 3.82 6.20
N VAL A 78 0.88 2.66 6.21
CA VAL A 78 -0.49 2.42 6.65
C VAL A 78 -0.44 1.75 8.00
N GLY A 79 -1.05 2.36 8.99
CA GLY A 79 -1.09 1.86 10.38
C GLY A 79 -1.93 0.60 10.53
N ASN A 80 -2.24 0.28 11.79
CA ASN A 80 -3.07 -0.88 12.13
C ASN A 80 -4.56 -0.55 12.03
N ASP A 81 -5.39 -1.57 11.77
CA ASP A 81 -6.85 -1.44 11.74
C ASP A 81 -7.36 -0.37 10.78
N VAL A 82 -6.64 -0.14 9.69
CA VAL A 82 -7.00 0.82 8.64
C VAL A 82 -7.80 0.14 7.55
N THR A 83 -8.86 0.79 7.12
CA THR A 83 -9.62 0.39 5.93
C THR A 83 -9.29 1.33 4.77
N VAL A 84 -8.72 0.78 3.71
CA VAL A 84 -8.52 1.50 2.44
C VAL A 84 -9.53 0.96 1.44
N GLY A 85 -10.47 1.79 1.06
CA GLY A 85 -11.57 1.41 0.16
C GLY A 85 -11.11 1.10 -1.27
N HIS A 86 -12.07 0.74 -2.11
CA HIS A 86 -11.81 0.40 -3.51
C HIS A 86 -11.34 1.60 -4.33
N ASN A 87 -10.51 1.36 -5.33
CA ASN A 87 -10.05 2.40 -6.27
C ASN A 87 -9.38 3.60 -5.58
N VAL A 88 -8.69 3.36 -4.48
CA VAL A 88 -7.95 4.40 -3.76
C VAL A 88 -6.53 4.49 -4.31
N ILE A 89 -6.00 5.70 -4.36
CA ILE A 89 -4.59 5.95 -4.65
C ILE A 89 -3.91 6.49 -3.40
N LEU A 90 -2.89 5.80 -2.92
CA LEU A 90 -1.99 6.30 -1.88
C LEU A 90 -0.62 6.53 -2.49
N HIS A 91 -0.11 7.74 -2.38
CA HIS A 91 1.19 8.07 -2.95
C HIS A 91 2.03 8.88 -1.97
N GLY A 92 3.13 8.29 -1.45
CA GLY A 92 4.06 8.98 -0.58
C GLY A 92 3.40 9.61 0.67
N CYS A 93 2.58 8.86 1.40
CA CYS A 93 1.76 9.39 2.50
C CYS A 93 1.78 8.49 3.73
N SER A 94 1.17 8.97 4.80
CA SER A 94 1.07 8.26 6.07
C SER A 94 -0.38 8.24 6.55
N ILE A 95 -0.89 7.04 6.80
CA ILE A 95 -2.26 6.79 7.29
C ILE A 95 -2.14 6.19 8.68
N LYS A 96 -2.67 6.88 9.69
CA LYS A 96 -2.56 6.44 11.08
C LYS A 96 -3.63 5.40 11.44
N ASP A 97 -3.43 4.74 12.59
CA ASP A 97 -4.26 3.63 13.03
C ASP A 97 -5.76 3.95 13.02
N GLY A 98 -6.56 2.99 12.63
CA GLY A 98 -8.02 3.06 12.69
C GLY A 98 -8.67 4.01 11.68
N ALA A 99 -7.90 4.63 10.79
CA ALA A 99 -8.47 5.51 9.77
C ALA A 99 -9.26 4.73 8.71
N LEU A 100 -10.24 5.40 8.09
CA LEU A 100 -10.97 4.88 6.96
C LEU A 100 -10.73 5.81 5.75
N ILE A 101 -10.24 5.24 4.68
CA ILE A 101 -10.06 5.95 3.40
C ILE A 101 -11.17 5.50 2.47
N GLY A 102 -12.10 6.41 2.20
CA GLY A 102 -13.26 6.11 1.36
C GLY A 102 -12.89 5.78 -0.08
N MET A 103 -13.72 4.97 -0.72
CA MET A 103 -13.48 4.52 -2.10
C MET A 103 -13.28 5.69 -3.06
N GLY A 104 -12.32 5.53 -3.96
CA GLY A 104 -11.99 6.55 -4.96
C GLY A 104 -11.21 7.76 -4.44
N ALA A 105 -10.82 7.79 -3.16
CA ALA A 105 -10.01 8.87 -2.62
C ALA A 105 -8.57 8.83 -3.16
N ILE A 106 -7.95 10.00 -3.24
CA ILE A 106 -6.57 10.16 -3.67
C ILE A 106 -5.81 10.88 -2.56
N ILE A 107 -4.83 10.19 -1.96
CA ILE A 107 -3.98 10.73 -0.89
C ILE A 107 -2.57 10.92 -1.46
N MET A 108 -2.15 12.18 -1.55
CA MET A 108 -0.93 12.58 -2.23
C MET A 108 0.28 12.69 -1.29
N ASN A 109 1.43 12.98 -1.88
CA ASN A 109 2.72 13.08 -1.21
C ASN A 109 2.69 13.98 0.03
N GLY A 110 3.27 13.50 1.11
CA GLY A 110 3.42 14.24 2.36
C GLY A 110 2.16 14.38 3.20
N VAL A 111 1.02 13.88 2.72
CA VAL A 111 -0.23 13.90 3.49
C VAL A 111 -0.14 12.95 4.68
N LYS A 112 -0.63 13.40 5.81
CA LYS A 112 -0.78 12.60 7.03
C LYS A 112 -2.26 12.55 7.40
N VAL A 113 -2.83 11.36 7.34
CA VAL A 113 -4.21 11.12 7.79
C VAL A 113 -4.14 10.70 9.25
N GLY A 114 -4.77 11.46 10.13
CA GLY A 114 -4.73 11.25 11.57
C GLY A 114 -5.43 9.97 12.01
N LYS A 115 -5.11 9.51 13.21
CA LYS A 115 -5.71 8.34 13.85
C LYS A 115 -7.24 8.45 13.90
N GLY A 116 -7.94 7.40 13.48
CA GLY A 116 -9.40 7.33 13.52
C GLY A 116 -10.12 8.26 12.56
N SER A 117 -9.40 8.96 11.67
CA SER A 117 -10.01 9.88 10.70
C SER A 117 -10.77 9.15 9.61
N ILE A 118 -11.75 9.81 9.04
CA ILE A 118 -12.51 9.33 7.89
C ILE A 118 -12.29 10.29 6.73
N ILE A 119 -11.75 9.75 5.64
CA ILE A 119 -11.68 10.45 4.35
C ILE A 119 -12.88 9.99 3.53
N GLY A 120 -13.73 10.93 3.12
CA GLY A 120 -14.90 10.61 2.33
C GLY A 120 -14.57 10.01 0.97
N ALA A 121 -15.52 9.29 0.39
CA ALA A 121 -15.39 8.76 -0.97
C ALA A 121 -15.12 9.88 -1.99
N GLY A 122 -14.19 9.63 -2.91
CA GLY A 122 -13.81 10.57 -3.95
C GLY A 122 -13.04 11.78 -3.51
#